data_51ba43084f5d91bc532484fdcd841656
#
_entry.id   51ba43084f5d91bc532484fdcd841656
#
_cell.length_a   1.000
_cell.length_b   1.000
_cell.length_c   1.000
_cell.angle_alpha   90.00
_cell.angle_beta   90.00
_cell.angle_gamma   90.00
#
_symmetry.space_group_name_H-M   'P 1'
#
loop_
_entity.id
_entity.type
_entity.pdbx_description
1 polymer ?
#
loop_
_entity_poly.entity_id
_entity_poly.type
_entity_poly.pdbx_seq_one_letter_code
_entity_poly.pdbx_strand_id
1 'polypeptide(L)'
;MPAVIKHVQPDRYCVTFFDEGPFDGMASLWFADADRAKRWYTTADLVTELEDGFFELTDKRPVVLVCEEHLIVDGPRPENAIKVTGLVRRKPEADPDKFYSSWLQDHAPNVADTLRATPGGLCYVVSHATLNEQTPEYAGLAEVYYEDTAAAKAHMKRLGPDPFLKYAEPAGFFNGFEVVGIA
;
A
#
# COMPACT_ATOMS: atom_id res chain seq x y z
N MET A 1 -2.11 14.05 -19.62
CA MET A 1 -2.64 13.76 -18.27
C MET A 1 -3.30 12.40 -18.36
N PRO A 2 -2.98 11.46 -17.48
CA PRO A 2 -3.60 10.14 -17.50
C PRO A 2 -5.12 10.23 -17.52
N ALA A 3 -5.76 9.37 -18.31
CA ALA A 3 -7.22 9.33 -18.43
C ALA A 3 -7.90 9.15 -17.06
N VAL A 4 -7.29 8.39 -16.15
CA VAL A 4 -7.70 8.23 -14.76
C VAL A 4 -7.92 9.57 -14.06
N ILE A 5 -6.97 10.52 -14.14
CA ILE A 5 -7.11 11.82 -13.50
C ILE A 5 -8.32 12.59 -14.03
N LYS A 6 -8.53 12.53 -15.36
CA LYS A 6 -9.64 13.25 -16.02
C LYS A 6 -11.01 12.68 -15.68
N HIS A 7 -11.14 11.35 -15.64
CA HIS A 7 -12.43 10.68 -15.53
C HIS A 7 -12.77 10.24 -14.10
N VAL A 8 -11.77 9.90 -13.30
CA VAL A 8 -11.94 9.45 -11.91
C VAL A 8 -11.87 10.61 -10.93
N GLN A 9 -11.05 11.63 -11.24
CA GLN A 9 -10.87 12.84 -10.42
C GLN A 9 -10.55 12.52 -8.94
N PRO A 10 -9.48 11.75 -8.66
CA PRO A 10 -9.07 11.51 -7.29
C PRO A 10 -8.57 12.81 -6.67
N ASP A 11 -8.64 12.89 -5.34
CA ASP A 11 -8.11 14.05 -4.60
C ASP A 11 -6.58 14.04 -4.58
N ARG A 12 -5.97 12.85 -4.61
CA ARG A 12 -4.54 12.62 -4.80
C ARG A 12 -4.32 11.38 -5.66
N TYR A 13 -3.25 11.39 -6.46
CA TYR A 13 -2.85 10.27 -7.31
C TYR A 13 -1.34 10.13 -7.36
N CYS A 14 -0.84 8.92 -7.17
CA CYS A 14 0.56 8.59 -7.45
C CYS A 14 0.71 7.19 -8.07
N VAL A 15 1.83 6.97 -8.71
CA VAL A 15 2.24 5.67 -9.24
C VAL A 15 3.55 5.29 -8.58
N THR A 16 3.61 4.08 -8.04
CA THR A 16 4.83 3.45 -7.54
C THR A 16 5.31 2.46 -8.59
N PHE A 17 6.56 2.56 -9.01
CA PHE A 17 7.22 1.57 -9.87
C PHE A 17 8.06 0.67 -8.97
N PHE A 18 7.88 -0.65 -9.09
CA PHE A 18 8.63 -1.62 -8.32
C PHE A 18 9.86 -2.08 -9.08
N ASP A 19 10.97 -2.27 -8.36
CA ASP A 19 12.24 -2.71 -8.94
C ASP A 19 12.19 -4.18 -9.38
N GLU A 20 11.48 -5.01 -8.60
CA GLU A 20 11.31 -6.44 -8.84
C GLU A 20 10.08 -6.99 -8.11
N GLY A 21 9.59 -8.15 -8.54
CA GLY A 21 8.48 -8.86 -7.88
C GLY A 21 7.38 -9.31 -8.85
N PRO A 22 6.24 -9.77 -8.33
CA PRO A 22 5.12 -10.21 -9.15
C PRO A 22 4.28 -9.06 -9.74
N PHE A 23 4.55 -7.82 -9.33
CA PHE A 23 3.90 -6.60 -9.81
C PHE A 23 4.95 -5.64 -10.32
N ASP A 24 4.68 -5.00 -11.47
CA ASP A 24 5.55 -3.97 -12.04
C ASP A 24 5.37 -2.61 -11.35
N GLY A 25 4.21 -2.42 -10.70
CA GLY A 25 3.91 -1.17 -9.99
C GLY A 25 2.54 -1.15 -9.34
N MET A 26 2.21 -0.01 -8.76
CA MET A 26 0.95 0.23 -8.08
C MET A 26 0.46 1.65 -8.35
N ALA A 27 -0.79 1.80 -8.76
CA ALA A 27 -1.47 3.07 -8.79
C ALA A 27 -2.25 3.28 -7.50
N SER A 28 -2.00 4.38 -6.81
CA SER A 28 -2.69 4.76 -5.58
C SER A 28 -3.53 6.01 -5.81
N LEU A 29 -4.81 5.91 -5.45
CA LEU A 29 -5.79 6.99 -5.60
C LEU A 29 -6.45 7.26 -4.25
N TRP A 30 -6.50 8.52 -3.85
CA TRP A 30 -7.15 8.94 -2.61
C TRP A 30 -8.44 9.69 -2.91
N PHE A 31 -9.42 9.48 -2.06
CA PHE A 31 -10.73 10.11 -2.13
C PHE A 31 -11.15 10.57 -0.74
N ALA A 32 -11.75 11.75 -0.64
CA ALA A 32 -12.24 12.28 0.62
C ALA A 32 -13.39 11.45 1.22
N ASP A 33 -14.10 10.67 0.41
CA ASP A 33 -15.20 9.81 0.86
C ASP A 33 -15.13 8.40 0.26
N ALA A 34 -15.52 7.42 1.07
CA ALA A 34 -15.50 6.00 0.72
C ALA A 34 -16.45 5.66 -0.44
N ASP A 35 -17.53 6.41 -0.64
CA ASP A 35 -18.50 6.13 -1.71
C ASP A 35 -17.93 6.52 -3.08
N ARG A 36 -17.09 7.57 -3.15
CA ARG A 36 -16.34 7.89 -4.38
C ARG A 36 -15.35 6.79 -4.72
N ALA A 37 -14.59 6.30 -3.72
CA ALA A 37 -13.65 5.20 -3.91
C ALA A 37 -14.36 3.92 -4.39
N LYS A 38 -15.49 3.56 -3.78
CA LYS A 38 -16.28 2.38 -4.16
C LYS A 38 -16.88 2.50 -5.56
N ARG A 39 -17.38 3.68 -5.94
CA ARG A 39 -17.89 3.92 -7.30
C ARG A 39 -16.81 3.68 -8.35
N TRP A 40 -15.59 4.13 -8.08
CA TRP A 40 -14.47 3.88 -8.97
C TRP A 40 -14.20 2.38 -9.13
N TYR A 41 -14.19 1.64 -8.03
CA TYR A 41 -13.98 0.20 -8.04
C TYR A 41 -15.06 -0.56 -8.84
N THR A 42 -16.33 -0.15 -8.72
CA THR A 42 -17.44 -0.76 -9.46
C THR A 42 -17.48 -0.33 -10.93
N THR A 43 -16.77 0.72 -11.30
CA THR A 43 -16.61 1.22 -12.67
C THR A 43 -15.31 0.71 -13.32
N ALA A 44 -14.76 -0.39 -12.83
CA ALA A 44 -13.48 -0.96 -13.29
C ALA A 44 -13.46 -1.31 -14.79
N ASP A 45 -14.62 -1.59 -15.39
CA ASP A 45 -14.74 -1.71 -16.85
C ASP A 45 -14.35 -0.41 -17.57
N LEU A 46 -14.63 0.73 -16.96
CA LEU A 46 -14.23 2.04 -17.48
C LEU A 46 -12.72 2.23 -17.45
N VAL A 47 -12.04 1.68 -16.44
CA VAL A 47 -10.57 1.75 -16.31
C VAL A 47 -9.90 0.96 -17.43
N THR A 48 -10.45 -0.18 -17.79
CA THR A 48 -9.94 -0.99 -18.91
C THR A 48 -10.03 -0.23 -20.23
N GLU A 49 -11.07 0.58 -20.43
CA GLU A 49 -11.21 1.45 -21.60
C GLU A 49 -10.30 2.70 -21.54
N LEU A 50 -9.99 3.17 -20.32
CA LEU A 50 -9.21 4.40 -20.11
C LEU A 50 -7.69 4.18 -20.12
N GLU A 51 -7.23 2.98 -19.86
CA GLU A 51 -5.82 2.60 -19.81
C GLU A 51 -5.29 2.09 -21.16
N ASP A 52 -5.91 2.54 -22.27
CA ASP A 52 -5.45 2.43 -23.67
C ASP A 52 -4.45 1.27 -23.93
N GLY A 53 -4.92 0.02 -23.80
CA GLY A 53 -4.09 -1.15 -24.10
C GLY A 53 -3.02 -1.49 -23.07
N PHE A 54 -2.91 -0.77 -21.94
CA PHE A 54 -1.97 -1.14 -20.88
C PHE A 54 -2.25 -2.57 -20.39
N PHE A 55 -3.53 -2.94 -20.22
CA PHE A 55 -3.92 -4.29 -19.83
C PHE A 55 -3.85 -5.31 -20.98
N GLU A 56 -3.75 -4.88 -22.24
CA GLU A 56 -3.50 -5.78 -23.36
C GLU A 56 -2.07 -6.34 -23.34
N LEU A 57 -1.16 -5.66 -22.65
CA LEU A 57 0.23 -6.09 -22.48
C LEU A 57 0.41 -7.11 -21.36
N THR A 58 -0.63 -7.38 -20.56
CA THR A 58 -0.56 -8.30 -19.44
C THR A 58 -1.69 -9.32 -19.49
N ASP A 59 -1.37 -10.61 -19.31
CA ASP A 59 -2.36 -11.69 -19.18
C ASP A 59 -3.07 -11.69 -17.83
N LYS A 60 -2.72 -10.76 -16.94
CA LYS A 60 -3.19 -10.73 -15.56
C LYS A 60 -4.06 -9.49 -15.32
N ARG A 61 -5.20 -9.73 -14.66
CA ARG A 61 -6.01 -8.62 -14.15
C ARG A 61 -5.30 -7.92 -12.99
N PRO A 62 -5.42 -6.59 -12.86
CA PRO A 62 -4.87 -5.87 -11.72
C PRO A 62 -5.55 -6.33 -10.44
N VAL A 63 -4.77 -6.38 -9.36
CA VAL A 63 -5.31 -6.52 -8.01
C VAL A 63 -5.78 -5.14 -7.57
N VAL A 64 -7.04 -5.01 -7.17
CA VAL A 64 -7.61 -3.74 -6.71
C VAL A 64 -8.01 -3.89 -5.24
N LEU A 65 -7.54 -2.96 -4.41
CA LEU A 65 -7.89 -2.86 -3.01
C LEU A 65 -8.53 -1.50 -2.75
N VAL A 66 -9.68 -1.50 -2.09
CA VAL A 66 -10.25 -0.30 -1.48
C VAL A 66 -9.87 -0.32 -0.02
N CYS A 67 -9.13 0.70 0.41
CA CYS A 67 -8.52 0.70 1.74
C CYS A 67 -8.95 1.92 2.57
N GLU A 68 -8.90 1.73 3.88
CA GLU A 68 -8.81 2.81 4.85
C GLU A 68 -7.34 3.04 5.19
N GLU A 69 -6.84 4.27 4.97
CA GLU A 69 -5.46 4.65 5.22
C GLU A 69 -5.27 5.13 6.66
N HIS A 70 -4.21 4.65 7.30
CA HIS A 70 -3.76 5.06 8.63
C HIS A 70 -2.34 5.61 8.53
N LEU A 71 -2.17 6.91 8.71
CA LEU A 71 -0.85 7.56 8.79
C LEU A 71 -0.25 7.30 10.18
N ILE A 72 0.76 6.43 10.26
CA ILE A 72 1.37 5.98 11.53
C ILE A 72 2.56 6.86 11.92
N VAL A 73 3.43 7.14 10.95
CA VAL A 73 4.53 8.08 11.12
C VAL A 73 4.41 9.12 10.05
N ASP A 74 4.04 10.35 10.46
CA ASP A 74 4.04 11.50 9.56
C ASP A 74 5.48 11.96 9.31
N GLY A 75 5.78 12.23 8.04
CA GLY A 75 7.12 12.64 7.63
C GLY A 75 7.23 12.91 6.14
N PRO A 76 8.38 13.43 5.70
CA PRO A 76 8.59 13.80 4.31
C PRO A 76 8.57 12.56 3.39
N ARG A 77 8.08 12.77 2.17
CA ARG A 77 8.09 11.79 1.08
C ARG A 77 8.76 12.43 -0.14
N PRO A 78 10.09 12.66 -0.10
CA PRO A 78 10.79 13.28 -1.20
C PRO A 78 10.75 12.39 -2.45
N GLU A 79 10.83 12.99 -3.62
CA GLU A 79 10.72 12.31 -4.92
C GLU A 79 11.75 11.18 -5.11
N ASN A 80 12.91 11.31 -4.46
CA ASN A 80 13.97 10.29 -4.50
C ASN A 80 13.94 9.32 -3.31
N ALA A 81 12.89 9.33 -2.49
CA ALA A 81 12.75 8.39 -1.39
C ALA A 81 12.61 6.96 -1.91
N ILE A 82 13.23 6.02 -1.21
CA ILE A 82 12.95 4.59 -1.40
C ILE A 82 11.64 4.26 -0.68
N LYS A 83 10.69 3.71 -1.40
CA LYS A 83 9.43 3.22 -0.87
C LYS A 83 9.46 1.70 -0.79
N VAL A 84 9.24 1.16 0.38
CA VAL A 84 9.05 -0.28 0.59
C VAL A 84 7.57 -0.53 0.82
N THR A 85 6.95 -1.30 -0.07
CA THR A 85 5.55 -1.70 0.02
C THR A 85 5.47 -3.17 0.45
N GLY A 86 4.80 -3.44 1.56
CA GLY A 86 4.54 -4.79 2.06
C GLY A 86 3.06 -5.15 1.86
N LEU A 87 2.78 -6.19 1.08
CA LEU A 87 1.44 -6.76 0.97
C LEU A 87 1.22 -7.81 2.05
N VAL A 88 0.04 -7.80 2.65
CA VAL A 88 -0.30 -8.65 3.79
C VAL A 88 -1.59 -9.42 3.52
N ARG A 89 -1.56 -10.73 3.75
CA ARG A 89 -2.74 -11.59 3.82
C ARG A 89 -3.11 -11.84 5.27
N ARG A 90 -4.40 -11.92 5.54
CA ARG A 90 -4.89 -12.47 6.81
C ARG A 90 -4.89 -13.99 6.71
N LYS A 91 -4.38 -14.68 7.72
CA LYS A 91 -4.49 -16.14 7.80
C LYS A 91 -5.96 -16.58 7.80
N PRO A 92 -6.32 -17.64 7.11
CA PRO A 92 -7.73 -18.08 6.99
C PRO A 92 -8.43 -18.28 8.34
N GLU A 93 -7.69 -18.80 9.33
CA GLU A 93 -8.17 -19.07 10.68
C GLU A 93 -8.18 -17.85 11.60
N ALA A 94 -7.57 -16.75 11.19
CA ALA A 94 -7.48 -15.55 12.03
C ALA A 94 -8.81 -14.77 12.00
N ASP A 95 -9.27 -14.38 13.17
CA ASP A 95 -10.40 -13.49 13.34
C ASP A 95 -10.10 -12.12 12.71
N PRO A 96 -10.98 -11.57 11.84
CA PRO A 96 -10.72 -10.31 11.16
C PRO A 96 -10.51 -9.13 12.11
N ASP A 97 -11.33 -9.01 13.15
CA ASP A 97 -11.25 -7.87 14.07
C ASP A 97 -9.95 -7.90 14.87
N LYS A 98 -9.53 -9.10 15.29
CA LYS A 98 -8.24 -9.30 15.96
C LYS A 98 -7.06 -9.05 15.03
N PHE A 99 -7.17 -9.42 13.76
CA PHE A 99 -6.15 -9.15 12.76
C PHE A 99 -5.92 -7.65 12.60
N TYR A 100 -6.97 -6.88 12.31
CA TYR A 100 -6.84 -5.44 12.08
C TYR A 100 -6.47 -4.68 13.36
N SER A 101 -7.04 -5.06 14.52
CA SER A 101 -6.68 -4.43 15.80
C SER A 101 -5.22 -4.70 16.18
N SER A 102 -4.73 -5.94 16.02
CA SER A 102 -3.32 -6.26 16.29
C SER A 102 -2.37 -5.56 15.32
N TRP A 103 -2.77 -5.36 14.05
CA TRP A 103 -1.97 -4.60 13.12
C TRP A 103 -1.73 -3.16 13.60
N LEU A 104 -2.79 -2.46 14.03
CA LEU A 104 -2.68 -1.07 14.48
C LEU A 104 -2.15 -0.93 15.91
N GLN A 105 -2.47 -1.86 16.81
CA GLN A 105 -2.15 -1.71 18.25
C GLN A 105 -0.84 -2.35 18.66
N ASP A 106 -0.38 -3.39 17.95
CA ASP A 106 0.84 -4.12 18.27
C ASP A 106 1.93 -3.89 17.22
N HIS A 107 1.63 -4.19 15.94
CA HIS A 107 2.62 -4.15 14.85
C HIS A 107 2.99 -2.72 14.45
N ALA A 108 2.03 -1.86 14.19
CA ALA A 108 2.30 -0.51 13.71
C ALA A 108 3.13 0.32 14.69
N PRO A 109 2.90 0.30 16.02
CA PRO A 109 3.78 0.95 16.99
C PRO A 109 5.21 0.39 16.99
N ASN A 110 5.38 -0.93 16.91
CA ASN A 110 6.70 -1.57 16.86
C ASN A 110 7.50 -1.12 15.63
N VAL A 111 6.88 -1.11 14.45
CA VAL A 111 7.49 -0.61 13.23
C VAL A 111 7.80 0.89 13.34
N ALA A 112 6.86 1.70 13.85
CA ALA A 112 7.01 3.14 14.01
C ALA A 112 8.19 3.51 14.92
N ASP A 113 8.30 2.86 16.07
CA ASP A 113 9.38 3.12 17.03
C ASP A 113 10.75 2.74 16.44
N THR A 114 10.80 1.61 15.75
CA THR A 114 12.00 1.17 15.05
C THR A 114 12.37 2.11 13.91
N LEU A 115 11.38 2.61 13.15
CA LEU A 115 11.59 3.57 12.07
C LEU A 115 12.14 4.90 12.59
N ARG A 116 11.55 5.46 13.63
CA ARG A 116 12.01 6.70 14.28
C ARG A 116 13.43 6.58 14.82
N ALA A 117 13.82 5.39 15.28
CA ALA A 117 15.17 5.10 15.74
C ALA A 117 16.18 4.82 14.61
N THR A 118 15.73 4.76 13.37
CA THR A 118 16.56 4.48 12.20
C THR A 118 16.91 5.78 11.47
N PRO A 119 18.19 6.19 11.39
CA PRO A 119 18.59 7.31 10.57
C PRO A 119 18.13 7.10 9.11
N GLY A 120 17.48 8.12 8.54
CA GLY A 120 16.91 8.04 7.20
C GLY A 120 15.55 7.35 7.11
N GLY A 121 14.94 6.96 8.24
CA GLY A 121 13.53 6.55 8.29
C GLY A 121 12.63 7.78 8.20
N LEU A 122 11.65 7.79 7.28
CA LEU A 122 10.89 9.00 6.94
C LEU A 122 9.41 8.93 7.32
N CYS A 123 8.67 8.03 6.69
CA CYS A 123 7.22 7.96 6.80
C CYS A 123 6.74 6.52 6.86
N TYR A 124 5.61 6.28 7.54
CA TYR A 124 4.98 4.96 7.60
C TYR A 124 3.48 5.07 7.52
N VAL A 125 2.90 4.32 6.58
CA VAL A 125 1.47 4.26 6.31
C VAL A 125 1.02 2.81 6.34
N VAL A 126 -0.16 2.56 6.90
CA VAL A 126 -0.86 1.28 6.85
C VAL A 126 -2.19 1.50 6.15
N SER A 127 -2.52 0.64 5.18
CA SER A 127 -3.79 0.69 4.46
C SER A 127 -4.51 -0.63 4.65
N HIS A 128 -5.61 -0.61 5.40
CA HIS A 128 -6.47 -1.76 5.63
C HIS A 128 -7.48 -1.91 4.50
N ALA A 129 -7.50 -3.06 3.85
CA ALA A 129 -8.54 -3.35 2.86
C ALA A 129 -9.91 -3.38 3.54
N THR A 130 -10.84 -2.57 3.04
CA THR A 130 -12.21 -2.59 3.52
C THR A 130 -12.88 -3.86 3.00
N LEU A 131 -13.56 -4.58 3.91
CA LEU A 131 -14.28 -5.80 3.57
C LEU A 131 -15.43 -5.44 2.63
N ASN A 132 -15.25 -5.70 1.34
CA ASN A 132 -16.33 -5.72 0.38
C ASN A 132 -16.88 -7.16 0.30
N GLU A 133 -18.00 -7.36 -0.41
CA GLU A 133 -18.67 -8.65 -0.57
C GLU A 133 -17.77 -9.80 -1.07
N GLN A 134 -16.64 -9.46 -1.68
CA GLN A 134 -15.56 -10.40 -2.04
C GLN A 134 -14.40 -10.17 -1.08
N THR A 135 -14.02 -11.18 -0.32
CA THR A 135 -12.80 -11.13 0.51
C THR A 135 -11.60 -10.86 -0.41
N PRO A 136 -10.92 -9.74 -0.28
CA PRO A 136 -9.78 -9.44 -1.13
C PRO A 136 -8.66 -10.46 -0.90
N GLU A 137 -7.88 -10.76 -1.94
CA GLU A 137 -6.70 -11.64 -1.83
C GLU A 137 -5.73 -11.15 -0.76
N TYR A 138 -5.60 -9.81 -0.64
CA TYR A 138 -4.77 -9.13 0.37
C TYR A 138 -5.66 -8.38 1.34
N ALA A 139 -5.34 -8.47 2.62
CA ALA A 139 -6.04 -7.77 3.68
C ALA A 139 -5.59 -6.31 3.84
N GLY A 140 -4.54 -5.92 3.13
CA GLY A 140 -4.03 -4.56 3.10
C GLY A 140 -2.56 -4.49 2.74
N LEU A 141 -2.00 -3.30 2.90
CA LEU A 141 -0.60 -3.03 2.63
C LEU A 141 0.01 -2.07 3.66
N ALA A 142 1.32 -2.14 3.79
CA ALA A 142 2.14 -1.23 4.57
C ALA A 142 3.13 -0.55 3.65
N GLU A 143 3.32 0.76 3.79
CA GLU A 143 4.24 1.56 2.99
C GLU A 143 5.18 2.31 3.90
N VAL A 144 6.47 2.05 3.76
CA VAL A 144 7.51 2.70 4.54
C VAL A 144 8.47 3.43 3.62
N TYR A 145 8.74 4.69 3.93
CA TYR A 145 9.61 5.56 3.14
C TYR A 145 10.94 5.77 3.84
N TYR A 146 12.02 5.77 3.07
CA TYR A 146 13.40 5.91 3.54
C TYR A 146 14.18 6.86 2.63
N GLU A 147 15.18 7.52 3.20
CA GLU A 147 16.12 8.34 2.41
C GLU A 147 16.89 7.51 1.38
N ASP A 148 17.26 6.27 1.75
CA ASP A 148 18.03 5.37 0.89
C ASP A 148 17.84 3.89 1.26
N THR A 149 18.42 3.02 0.45
CA THR A 149 18.41 1.56 0.66
C THR A 149 19.15 1.13 1.94
N ALA A 150 20.14 1.89 2.41
CA ALA A 150 20.87 1.57 3.64
C ALA A 150 19.98 1.77 4.87
N ALA A 151 19.19 2.85 4.89
CA ALA A 151 18.19 3.09 5.93
C ALA A 151 17.12 1.98 5.95
N ALA A 152 16.61 1.57 4.79
CA ALA A 152 15.65 0.46 4.70
C ALA A 152 16.23 -0.84 5.29
N LYS A 153 17.45 -1.22 4.89
CA LYS A 153 18.14 -2.39 5.42
C LYS A 153 18.41 -2.29 6.93
N ALA A 154 18.77 -1.11 7.42
CA ALA A 154 19.02 -0.88 8.84
C ALA A 154 17.74 -1.03 9.67
N HIS A 155 16.61 -0.52 9.17
CA HIS A 155 15.29 -0.67 9.80
C HIS A 155 14.90 -2.15 9.87
N MET A 156 14.94 -2.88 8.76
CA MET A 156 14.57 -4.29 8.72
C MET A 156 15.39 -5.16 9.69
N LYS A 157 16.66 -4.85 9.90
CA LYS A 157 17.52 -5.57 10.87
C LYS A 157 17.14 -5.31 12.33
N ARG A 158 16.46 -4.21 12.62
CA ARG A 158 16.03 -3.82 13.96
C ARG A 158 14.66 -4.37 14.34
N LEU A 159 13.84 -4.73 13.34
CA LEU A 159 12.54 -5.34 13.59
C LEU A 159 12.73 -6.67 14.33
N GLY A 160 12.17 -6.74 15.53
CA GLY A 160 12.17 -7.95 16.37
C GLY A 160 11.02 -8.90 16.04
N PRO A 161 10.86 -9.94 16.84
CA PRO A 161 9.70 -10.82 16.76
C PRO A 161 8.41 -10.02 16.90
N ASP A 162 7.43 -10.31 16.04
CA ASP A 162 6.20 -9.55 15.97
C ASP A 162 4.98 -10.45 16.24
N PRO A 163 4.20 -10.17 17.30
CA PRO A 163 3.00 -10.94 17.64
C PRO A 163 1.95 -10.93 16.53
N PHE A 164 1.90 -9.89 15.68
CA PHE A 164 1.00 -9.78 14.55
C PHE A 164 1.13 -10.94 13.57
N LEU A 165 2.31 -11.51 13.41
CA LEU A 165 2.56 -12.69 12.56
C LEU A 165 1.77 -13.94 12.98
N LYS A 166 1.17 -13.93 14.16
CA LYS A 166 0.19 -14.94 14.57
C LYS A 166 -1.07 -14.91 13.68
N TYR A 167 -1.46 -13.72 13.24
CA TYR A 167 -2.69 -13.46 12.47
C TYR A 167 -2.42 -13.22 10.99
N ALA A 168 -1.21 -12.78 10.65
CA ALA A 168 -0.82 -12.30 9.35
C ALA A 168 0.16 -13.25 8.63
N GLU A 169 0.07 -13.22 7.30
CA GLU A 169 1.03 -13.82 6.39
C GLU A 169 1.56 -12.72 5.47
N PRO A 170 2.85 -12.36 5.56
CA PRO A 170 3.47 -11.45 4.59
C PRO A 170 3.41 -12.05 3.19
N ALA A 171 2.86 -11.31 2.25
CA ALA A 171 2.67 -11.78 0.88
C ALA A 171 3.76 -11.30 -0.09
N GLY A 172 4.62 -10.37 0.37
CA GLY A 172 5.76 -9.83 -0.35
C GLY A 172 6.13 -8.44 0.12
N PHE A 173 7.39 -8.10 -0.09
CA PHE A 173 7.93 -6.75 0.11
C PHE A 173 8.55 -6.29 -1.20
N PHE A 174 8.20 -5.11 -1.65
CA PHE A 174 8.61 -4.54 -2.93
C PHE A 174 9.27 -3.20 -2.70
N ASN A 175 10.47 -3.05 -3.21
CA ASN A 175 11.14 -1.75 -3.26
C ASN A 175 10.72 -1.02 -4.53
N GLY A 176 10.61 0.29 -4.44
CA GLY A 176 10.26 1.10 -5.58
C GLY A 176 10.41 2.58 -5.30
N PHE A 177 10.06 3.39 -6.30
CA PHE A 177 9.98 4.83 -6.21
C PHE A 177 8.60 5.32 -6.63
N GLU A 178 8.19 6.44 -6.07
CA GLU A 178 6.87 7.03 -6.30
C GLU A 178 6.97 8.25 -7.21
N VAL A 179 6.06 8.32 -8.17
CA VAL A 179 5.84 9.50 -9.01
C VAL A 179 4.46 10.08 -8.67
N VAL A 180 4.44 11.33 -8.24
CA VAL A 180 3.20 12.03 -7.87
C VAL A 180 2.55 12.63 -9.10
N GLY A 181 1.31 12.24 -9.40
CA GLY A 181 0.51 12.79 -10.48
C GLY A 181 -0.39 13.95 -10.04
N ILE A 182 -0.96 13.85 -8.84
CA ILE A 182 -1.71 14.90 -8.12
C ILE A 182 -1.28 14.84 -6.65
N ALA A 183 -0.83 15.97 -6.11
CA ALA A 183 -0.38 16.10 -4.71
C ALA A 183 -1.51 16.50 -3.78
#